data_820a74d28f6b0297a9193e3add52c86d
#
_entry.id   820a74d28f6b0297a9193e3add52c86d
#
_cell.length_a   1.000
_cell.length_b   1.000
_cell.length_c   1.000
_cell.angle_alpha   90.00
_cell.angle_beta   90.00
_cell.angle_gamma   90.00
#
_symmetry.space_group_name_H-M   'P 1'
#
loop_
_entity.id
_entity.type
_entity.pdbx_description
1 polymer ?
#
loop_
_entity_poly.entity_id
_entity_poly.type
_entity_poly.pdbx_seq_one_letter_code
_entity_poly.pdbx_strand_id
1 'polypeptide(L)'
;MLFLRLTALIFTLYLPAVFANQEIPIWPQENLGNNKFINFSKNPARNNRAVTQVNSPELIYVPAAKKNNRSALLIIPGGGFSYIMQDLEGLDVAKVLSQQGYASFVLIYRLPQSGSAEKRNHAFADVQRAMRLIRANAAQYHIAPDRIGVMGFSAGAFLAANVSNNPDVDTYPAADAVDKVAARPDFTALIYPVLSLKDGVTHSGTRAAMYGNHLSPDLIEQHSQENRVSANTPPTFLVQALNDGTASPQNTLRMFAALREHKVDVEMHLFQQGGHGFGTGQKQDIPAKHWLTLFTDWQKNQVQR
;
A
#
# COMPACT_ATOMS: atom_id res chain seq x y z
N MET A 1 45.79 26.66 -50.83
CA MET A 1 44.39 26.73 -50.31
C MET A 1 44.18 25.62 -49.31
N LEU A 2 44.20 25.99 -48.04
CA LEU A 2 44.07 25.04 -46.92
C LEU A 2 42.62 25.07 -46.44
N PHE A 3 41.85 23.99 -46.62
CA PHE A 3 40.48 23.88 -46.14
C PHE A 3 40.48 23.40 -44.68
N LEU A 4 40.16 24.31 -43.75
CA LEU A 4 39.93 24.00 -42.36
C LEU A 4 38.53 23.37 -42.24
N ARG A 5 38.43 22.07 -41.89
CA ARG A 5 37.16 21.43 -41.54
C ARG A 5 36.86 21.68 -40.07
N LEU A 6 35.84 22.50 -39.81
CA LEU A 6 35.29 22.74 -38.48
C LEU A 6 34.34 21.59 -38.13
N THR A 7 34.75 20.72 -37.23
CA THR A 7 33.87 19.66 -36.66
C THR A 7 33.15 20.26 -35.47
N ALA A 8 31.85 20.50 -35.61
CA ALA A 8 31.01 20.93 -34.51
C ALA A 8 30.67 19.72 -33.59
N LEU A 9 31.20 19.75 -32.38
CA LEU A 9 30.82 18.79 -31.33
C LEU A 9 29.48 19.23 -30.77
N ILE A 10 28.41 18.46 -31.06
CA ILE A 10 27.09 18.64 -30.43
C ILE A 10 27.13 17.94 -29.06
N PHE A 11 27.26 18.76 -28.02
CA PHE A 11 27.04 18.31 -26.64
C PHE A 11 25.52 18.18 -26.40
N THR A 12 24.97 16.97 -26.44
CA THR A 12 23.63 16.70 -25.92
C THR A 12 23.69 16.78 -24.42
N LEU A 13 23.20 17.87 -23.86
CA LEU A 13 22.92 17.99 -22.43
C LEU A 13 21.79 17.02 -22.07
N TYR A 14 22.15 15.88 -21.45
CA TYR A 14 21.21 15.02 -20.75
C TYR A 14 20.78 15.75 -19.47
N LEU A 15 19.69 16.49 -19.54
CA LEU A 15 18.99 16.93 -18.35
C LEU A 15 18.35 15.68 -17.72
N PRO A 16 18.62 15.39 -16.43
CA PRO A 16 17.89 14.32 -15.75
C PRO A 16 16.41 14.69 -15.78
N ALA A 17 15.58 13.86 -16.38
CA ALA A 17 14.14 14.00 -16.31
C ALA A 17 13.75 13.93 -14.82
N VAL A 18 13.34 15.06 -14.28
CA VAL A 18 12.63 15.09 -12.99
C VAL A 18 11.30 14.41 -13.26
N PHE A 19 11.21 13.13 -12.94
CA PHE A 19 9.94 12.41 -13.01
C PHE A 19 9.00 13.03 -11.97
N ALA A 20 8.13 13.92 -12.41
CA ALA A 20 6.98 14.33 -11.60
C ALA A 20 6.13 13.11 -11.35
N ASN A 21 5.68 12.95 -10.10
CA ASN A 21 4.74 11.89 -9.77
C ASN A 21 3.49 12.06 -10.66
N GLN A 22 3.09 10.99 -11.35
CA GLN A 22 1.90 11.00 -12.19
C GLN A 22 0.70 10.58 -11.35
N GLU A 23 -0.34 11.41 -11.31
CA GLU A 23 -1.64 11.08 -10.75
C GLU A 23 -2.49 10.35 -11.79
N ILE A 24 -3.06 9.20 -11.41
CA ILE A 24 -3.82 8.31 -12.30
C ILE A 24 -5.19 8.08 -11.66
N PRO A 25 -6.27 8.65 -12.21
CA PRO A 25 -7.63 8.36 -11.75
C PRO A 25 -7.92 6.85 -11.82
N ILE A 26 -8.56 6.29 -10.78
CA ILE A 26 -8.87 4.85 -10.79
C ILE A 26 -10.24 4.54 -11.41
N TRP A 27 -11.13 5.53 -11.51
CA TRP A 27 -12.45 5.39 -12.11
C TRP A 27 -12.61 6.24 -13.37
N PRO A 28 -13.28 5.73 -14.43
CA PRO A 28 -13.32 6.40 -15.74
C PRO A 28 -14.04 7.76 -15.76
N GLN A 29 -14.91 8.05 -14.80
CA GLN A 29 -15.81 9.22 -14.85
C GLN A 29 -15.86 10.04 -13.55
N GLU A 30 -15.06 9.74 -12.55
CA GLU A 30 -15.12 10.42 -11.26
C GLU A 30 -14.06 11.50 -11.14
N ASN A 31 -14.36 12.70 -11.63
CA ASN A 31 -13.66 13.91 -11.17
C ASN A 31 -14.65 14.74 -10.34
N LEU A 32 -14.76 14.43 -9.06
CA LEU A 32 -15.66 15.10 -8.11
C LEU A 32 -15.00 16.31 -7.44
N GLY A 33 -13.88 16.77 -7.99
CA GLY A 33 -13.10 17.90 -7.47
C GLY A 33 -11.80 17.47 -6.76
N ASN A 34 -11.07 18.45 -6.26
CA ASN A 34 -9.77 18.22 -5.65
C ASN A 34 -9.89 17.54 -4.27
N ASN A 35 -8.97 16.66 -3.97
CA ASN A 35 -8.79 16.07 -2.64
C ASN A 35 -8.35 17.15 -1.65
N LYS A 36 -8.77 17.03 -0.36
CA LYS A 36 -8.36 17.97 0.68
C LYS A 36 -7.23 17.38 1.51
N PHE A 37 -6.28 18.24 1.86
CA PHE A 37 -5.06 17.87 2.57
C PHE A 37 -4.89 18.68 3.86
N ILE A 38 -4.23 18.06 4.83
CA ILE A 38 -3.57 18.74 5.95
C ILE A 38 -2.08 18.39 5.92
N ASN A 39 -1.24 19.27 6.47
CA ASN A 39 0.18 19.00 6.63
C ASN A 39 0.52 18.96 8.12
N PHE A 40 0.89 17.79 8.64
CA PHE A 40 1.29 17.60 10.03
C PHE A 40 2.71 18.11 10.34
N SER A 41 3.50 18.46 9.33
CA SER A 41 4.84 18.99 9.54
C SER A 41 4.78 20.44 10.05
N LYS A 42 5.44 20.69 11.18
CA LYS A 42 5.68 22.06 11.69
C LYS A 42 6.78 22.78 10.89
N ASN A 43 7.57 22.06 10.12
CA ASN A 43 8.61 22.63 9.28
C ASN A 43 8.05 22.82 7.85
N PRO A 44 7.94 24.07 7.35
CA PRO A 44 7.39 24.33 6.01
C PRO A 44 8.26 23.76 4.86
N ALA A 45 9.53 23.47 5.11
CA ALA A 45 10.42 22.82 4.13
C ALA A 45 10.22 21.29 4.05
N ARG A 46 9.36 20.71 4.88
CA ARG A 46 9.08 19.27 4.90
C ARG A 46 7.60 19.02 4.71
N ASN A 47 7.26 18.10 3.82
CA ASN A 47 5.92 17.61 3.67
C ASN A 47 5.69 16.40 4.59
N ASN A 48 4.57 16.40 5.30
CA ASN A 48 3.98 15.27 5.98
C ASN A 48 2.46 15.39 5.80
N ARG A 49 2.04 15.31 4.53
CA ARG A 49 0.65 15.52 4.13
C ARG A 49 -0.19 14.29 4.41
N ALA A 50 -1.40 14.56 4.84
CA ALA A 50 -2.45 13.56 4.87
C ALA A 50 -3.68 14.06 4.11
N VAL A 51 -4.35 13.15 3.40
CA VAL A 51 -5.61 13.43 2.71
C VAL A 51 -6.75 13.24 3.69
N THR A 52 -7.54 14.28 3.92
CA THR A 52 -8.66 14.27 4.88
C THR A 52 -10.02 14.13 4.23
N GLN A 53 -10.11 14.43 2.94
CA GLN A 53 -11.30 14.23 2.13
C GLN A 53 -10.88 13.78 0.73
N VAL A 54 -11.35 12.59 0.33
CA VAL A 54 -11.10 12.04 -1.00
C VAL A 54 -12.34 12.29 -1.86
N ASN A 55 -12.21 13.20 -2.81
CA ASN A 55 -13.22 13.49 -3.82
C ASN A 55 -12.93 12.71 -5.10
N SER A 56 -11.64 12.57 -5.46
CA SER A 56 -11.18 11.83 -6.63
C SER A 56 -10.18 10.77 -6.19
N PRO A 57 -10.60 9.49 -6.09
CA PRO A 57 -9.67 8.40 -5.76
C PRO A 57 -8.70 8.18 -6.92
N GLU A 58 -7.41 8.02 -6.59
CA GLU A 58 -6.33 8.02 -7.57
C GLU A 58 -5.12 7.20 -7.10
N LEU A 59 -4.27 6.86 -8.06
CA LEU A 59 -2.93 6.33 -7.82
C LEU A 59 -1.90 7.42 -8.08
N ILE A 60 -0.95 7.58 -7.17
CA ILE A 60 0.24 8.40 -7.40
C ILE A 60 1.37 7.46 -7.83
N TYR A 61 1.73 7.50 -9.10
CA TYR A 61 2.77 6.64 -9.65
C TYR A 61 4.16 7.19 -9.37
N VAL A 62 5.03 6.35 -8.83
CA VAL A 62 6.45 6.61 -8.59
C VAL A 62 7.26 5.55 -9.35
N PRO A 63 7.94 5.93 -10.44
CA PRO A 63 8.70 4.98 -11.26
C PRO A 63 9.94 4.47 -10.54
N ALA A 64 10.46 3.33 -10.97
CA ALA A 64 11.76 2.83 -10.56
C ALA A 64 12.86 3.81 -11.00
N ALA A 65 13.65 4.36 -10.05
CA ALA A 65 14.73 5.31 -10.35
C ALA A 65 16.04 4.61 -10.74
N LYS A 66 16.21 3.34 -10.39
CA LYS A 66 17.33 2.49 -10.78
C LYS A 66 16.86 1.40 -11.73
N LYS A 67 17.77 0.45 -12.06
CA LYS A 67 17.43 -0.68 -12.91
C LYS A 67 16.13 -1.31 -12.42
N ASN A 68 15.08 -1.19 -13.24
CA ASN A 68 13.76 -1.73 -12.94
C ASN A 68 13.84 -3.25 -12.78
N ASN A 69 13.45 -3.77 -11.62
CA ASN A 69 13.40 -5.19 -11.30
C ASN A 69 12.13 -5.87 -11.82
N ARG A 70 11.27 -5.09 -12.50
CA ARG A 70 9.96 -5.46 -13.05
C ARG A 70 8.90 -5.82 -12.01
N SER A 71 9.15 -5.57 -10.73
CA SER A 71 8.14 -5.72 -9.67
C SER A 71 7.48 -4.37 -9.38
N ALA A 72 6.23 -4.43 -8.98
CA ALA A 72 5.48 -3.25 -8.54
C ALA A 72 4.78 -3.47 -7.20
N LEU A 73 4.46 -2.36 -6.55
CA LEU A 73 3.73 -2.32 -5.28
C LEU A 73 2.58 -1.32 -5.36
N LEU A 74 1.37 -1.79 -5.03
CA LEU A 74 0.28 -0.94 -4.60
C LEU A 74 0.49 -0.63 -3.11
N ILE A 75 0.77 0.62 -2.77
CA ILE A 75 0.98 1.08 -1.40
C ILE A 75 -0.32 1.70 -0.88
N ILE A 76 -0.82 1.18 0.24
CA ILE A 76 -2.06 1.63 0.88
C ILE A 76 -1.70 2.23 2.24
N PRO A 77 -1.60 3.57 2.34
CA PRO A 77 -1.28 4.23 3.60
C PRO A 77 -2.39 4.09 4.64
N GLY A 78 -2.04 4.19 5.91
CA GLY A 78 -2.98 4.20 7.03
C GLY A 78 -3.51 5.61 7.34
N GLY A 79 -3.91 5.79 8.61
CA GLY A 79 -4.51 7.01 9.15
C GLY A 79 -5.84 6.75 9.85
N GLY A 80 -6.05 5.51 10.33
CA GLY A 80 -7.24 5.12 11.10
C GLY A 80 -8.56 5.24 10.34
N PHE A 81 -8.51 5.32 9.01
CA PHE A 81 -9.62 5.67 8.11
C PHE A 81 -10.24 7.05 8.33
N SER A 82 -9.61 7.90 9.15
CA SER A 82 -9.99 9.30 9.31
C SER A 82 -9.26 10.22 8.33
N TYR A 83 -8.11 9.78 7.84
CA TYR A 83 -7.29 10.41 6.81
C TYR A 83 -6.36 9.35 6.18
N ILE A 84 -5.61 9.75 5.16
CA ILE A 84 -4.61 8.91 4.48
C ILE A 84 -3.25 9.56 4.67
N MET A 85 -2.30 8.89 5.33
CA MET A 85 -0.92 9.37 5.55
C MET A 85 -0.09 9.31 4.26
N GLN A 86 -0.44 10.17 3.29
CA GLN A 86 0.09 10.14 1.93
C GLN A 86 1.62 10.22 1.86
N ASP A 87 2.25 11.10 2.64
CA ASP A 87 3.71 11.27 2.55
C ASP A 87 4.45 10.20 3.36
N LEU A 88 4.17 10.06 4.66
CA LEU A 88 4.93 9.20 5.57
C LEU A 88 4.87 7.71 5.19
N GLU A 89 3.64 7.21 4.91
CA GLU A 89 3.37 5.79 4.65
C GLU A 89 3.17 5.49 3.16
N GLY A 90 3.15 6.53 2.31
CA GLY A 90 3.01 6.43 0.87
C GLY A 90 4.29 6.85 0.15
N LEU A 91 4.45 8.16 -0.10
CA LEU A 91 5.49 8.69 -0.97
C LEU A 91 6.92 8.51 -0.44
N ASP A 92 7.15 8.61 0.88
CA ASP A 92 8.47 8.38 1.47
C ASP A 92 8.89 6.90 1.28
N VAL A 93 7.96 5.97 1.43
CA VAL A 93 8.17 4.53 1.19
C VAL A 93 8.40 4.26 -0.30
N ALA A 94 7.55 4.81 -1.16
CA ALA A 94 7.67 4.66 -2.61
C ALA A 94 9.02 5.17 -3.13
N LYS A 95 9.54 6.29 -2.60
CA LYS A 95 10.85 6.83 -2.95
C LYS A 95 12.00 5.87 -2.59
N VAL A 96 11.95 5.24 -1.42
CA VAL A 96 12.97 4.26 -1.02
C VAL A 96 12.91 3.03 -1.92
N LEU A 97 11.72 2.50 -2.18
CA LEU A 97 11.50 1.36 -3.08
C LEU A 97 11.92 1.66 -4.53
N SER A 98 11.67 2.87 -5.01
CA SER A 98 12.12 3.34 -6.32
C SER A 98 13.64 3.24 -6.48
N GLN A 99 14.41 3.57 -5.45
CA GLN A 99 15.87 3.40 -5.42
C GLN A 99 16.31 1.92 -5.36
N GLN A 100 15.39 1.00 -5.04
CA GLN A 100 15.60 -0.45 -5.07
C GLN A 100 15.11 -1.11 -6.38
N GLY A 101 14.62 -0.29 -7.32
CA GLY A 101 14.16 -0.76 -8.64
C GLY A 101 12.70 -1.16 -8.71
N TYR A 102 11.89 -0.85 -7.71
CA TYR A 102 10.45 -1.09 -7.73
C TYR A 102 9.67 0.08 -8.31
N ALA A 103 8.70 -0.20 -9.15
CA ALA A 103 7.63 0.72 -9.45
C ALA A 103 6.63 0.74 -8.28
N SER A 104 6.13 1.91 -7.90
CA SER A 104 5.19 2.04 -6.78
C SER A 104 3.99 2.88 -7.17
N PHE A 105 2.82 2.53 -6.64
CA PHE A 105 1.55 3.21 -6.84
C PHE A 105 0.95 3.47 -5.46
N VAL A 106 0.97 4.72 -5.02
CA VAL A 106 0.36 5.12 -3.73
C VAL A 106 -1.11 5.38 -3.94
N LEU A 107 -1.98 4.64 -3.24
CA LEU A 107 -3.42 4.76 -3.37
C LEU A 107 -3.98 5.85 -2.47
N ILE A 108 -4.72 6.77 -3.06
CA ILE A 108 -5.61 7.69 -2.39
C ILE A 108 -7.03 7.12 -2.55
N TYR A 109 -7.50 6.44 -1.52
CA TYR A 109 -8.77 5.70 -1.53
C TYR A 109 -9.88 6.45 -0.81
N ARG A 110 -11.13 6.21 -1.18
CA ARG A 110 -12.29 6.78 -0.50
C ARG A 110 -12.37 6.28 0.94
N LEU A 111 -12.40 7.24 1.87
CA LEU A 111 -12.44 6.92 3.29
C LEU A 111 -13.80 6.33 3.67
N PRO A 112 -13.85 5.20 4.40
CA PRO A 112 -15.09 4.74 4.98
C PRO A 112 -15.60 5.77 5.99
N GLN A 113 -16.93 5.90 6.10
CA GLN A 113 -17.52 6.90 6.99
C GLN A 113 -18.52 6.24 7.93
N SER A 114 -18.20 6.26 9.23
CA SER A 114 -19.11 5.98 10.35
C SER A 114 -19.95 4.70 10.20
N GLY A 115 -19.34 3.60 9.74
CA GLY A 115 -20.01 2.31 9.65
C GLY A 115 -20.98 2.12 8.48
N SER A 116 -21.07 3.07 7.55
CA SER A 116 -21.85 2.90 6.33
C SER A 116 -21.30 1.73 5.49
N ALA A 117 -22.15 0.72 5.22
CA ALA A 117 -21.76 -0.43 4.39
C ALA A 117 -21.37 0.00 2.98
N GLU A 118 -22.08 0.95 2.38
CA GLU A 118 -21.80 1.51 1.06
C GLU A 118 -20.42 2.17 1.02
N LYS A 119 -20.13 3.07 1.97
CA LYS A 119 -18.85 3.79 2.01
C LYS A 119 -17.67 2.88 2.35
N ARG A 120 -17.89 1.86 3.16
CA ARG A 120 -16.91 0.79 3.38
C ARG A 120 -16.59 0.04 2.09
N ASN A 121 -17.62 -0.31 1.31
CA ASN A 121 -17.44 -0.99 0.05
C ASN A 121 -16.67 -0.14 -0.97
N HIS A 122 -16.81 1.19 -0.95
CA HIS A 122 -16.00 2.09 -1.79
C HIS A 122 -14.50 1.92 -1.53
N ALA A 123 -14.07 1.82 -0.27
CA ALA A 123 -12.66 1.61 0.05
C ALA A 123 -12.14 0.27 -0.48
N PHE A 124 -12.92 -0.82 -0.35
CA PHE A 124 -12.56 -2.12 -0.93
C PHE A 124 -12.56 -2.09 -2.47
N ALA A 125 -13.55 -1.42 -3.07
CA ALA A 125 -13.65 -1.25 -4.51
C ALA A 125 -12.43 -0.51 -5.08
N ASP A 126 -11.99 0.57 -4.42
CA ASP A 126 -10.83 1.35 -4.85
C ASP A 126 -9.55 0.51 -4.86
N VAL A 127 -9.34 -0.32 -3.83
CA VAL A 127 -8.17 -1.23 -3.78
C VAL A 127 -8.24 -2.31 -4.87
N GLN A 128 -9.40 -2.94 -5.04
CA GLN A 128 -9.59 -3.97 -6.05
C GLN A 128 -9.41 -3.41 -7.46
N ARG A 129 -9.97 -2.24 -7.74
CA ARG A 129 -9.83 -1.52 -9.00
C ARG A 129 -8.38 -1.10 -9.25
N ALA A 130 -7.69 -0.58 -8.23
CA ALA A 130 -6.29 -0.19 -8.33
C ALA A 130 -5.38 -1.36 -8.73
N MET A 131 -5.55 -2.54 -8.11
CA MET A 131 -4.80 -3.76 -8.48
C MET A 131 -5.04 -4.16 -9.93
N ARG A 132 -6.29 -4.13 -10.38
CA ARG A 132 -6.67 -4.43 -11.77
C ARG A 132 -6.08 -3.43 -12.75
N LEU A 133 -6.11 -2.12 -12.45
CA LEU A 133 -5.52 -1.06 -13.28
C LEU A 133 -4.02 -1.23 -13.46
N ILE A 134 -3.28 -1.48 -12.38
CA ILE A 134 -1.83 -1.69 -12.43
C ILE A 134 -1.52 -2.92 -13.29
N ARG A 135 -2.24 -4.02 -13.10
CA ARG A 135 -2.02 -5.27 -13.85
C ARG A 135 -2.39 -5.14 -15.32
N ALA A 136 -3.50 -4.50 -15.64
CA ALA A 136 -3.94 -4.28 -17.03
C ALA A 136 -2.93 -3.40 -17.81
N ASN A 137 -2.27 -2.46 -17.13
CA ASN A 137 -1.31 -1.53 -17.73
C ASN A 137 0.16 -1.88 -17.43
N ALA A 138 0.44 -3.13 -17.03
CA ALA A 138 1.77 -3.57 -16.61
C ALA A 138 2.86 -3.28 -17.66
N ALA A 139 2.56 -3.46 -18.94
CA ALA A 139 3.48 -3.18 -20.04
C ALA A 139 3.87 -1.69 -20.13
N GLN A 140 2.90 -0.78 -19.92
CA GLN A 140 3.14 0.67 -19.92
C GLN A 140 4.11 1.10 -18.83
N TYR A 141 4.08 0.44 -17.67
CA TYR A 141 4.94 0.74 -16.52
C TYR A 141 6.22 -0.11 -16.50
N HIS A 142 6.47 -0.92 -17.55
CA HIS A 142 7.60 -1.83 -17.64
C HIS A 142 7.71 -2.82 -16.47
N ILE A 143 6.58 -3.27 -15.94
CA ILE A 143 6.47 -4.27 -14.86
C ILE A 143 5.94 -5.61 -15.40
N ALA A 144 6.21 -6.69 -14.67
CA ALA A 144 5.65 -7.99 -14.97
C ALA A 144 4.27 -8.13 -14.33
N PRO A 145 3.23 -8.58 -15.05
CA PRO A 145 1.85 -8.65 -14.53
C PRO A 145 1.67 -9.68 -13.40
N ASP A 146 2.64 -10.57 -13.23
CA ASP A 146 2.75 -11.60 -12.19
C ASP A 146 3.72 -11.23 -11.05
N ARG A 147 4.09 -9.93 -10.94
CA ARG A 147 5.00 -9.40 -9.91
C ARG A 147 4.46 -8.11 -9.29
N ILE A 148 3.17 -8.09 -9.01
CA ILE A 148 2.48 -6.93 -8.45
C ILE A 148 1.99 -7.27 -7.05
N GLY A 149 2.66 -6.71 -6.04
CA GLY A 149 2.28 -6.88 -4.64
C GLY A 149 1.42 -5.75 -4.12
N VAL A 150 0.87 -5.98 -2.92
CA VAL A 150 0.20 -4.96 -2.12
C VAL A 150 0.96 -4.74 -0.82
N MET A 151 1.12 -3.48 -0.41
CA MET A 151 1.75 -3.09 0.86
C MET A 151 0.81 -2.16 1.62
N GLY A 152 0.36 -2.59 2.79
CA GLY A 152 -0.56 -1.81 3.62
C GLY A 152 0.04 -1.42 4.96
N PHE A 153 -0.27 -0.22 5.41
CA PHE A 153 0.21 0.36 6.67
C PHE A 153 -0.96 0.59 7.62
N SER A 154 -0.83 0.20 8.89
CA SER A 154 -1.83 0.47 9.92
C SER A 154 -3.25 0.10 9.47
N ALA A 155 -4.19 1.03 9.41
CA ALA A 155 -5.54 0.82 8.87
C ALA A 155 -5.53 0.42 7.38
N GLY A 156 -4.59 0.93 6.56
CA GLY A 156 -4.42 0.54 5.17
C GLY A 156 -4.06 -0.94 4.99
N ALA A 157 -3.44 -1.55 6.01
CA ALA A 157 -3.15 -2.98 6.03
C ALA A 157 -4.43 -3.84 6.08
N PHE A 158 -5.51 -3.33 6.66
CA PHE A 158 -6.82 -4.00 6.62
C PHE A 158 -7.31 -4.18 5.18
N LEU A 159 -7.20 -3.12 4.38
CA LEU A 159 -7.58 -3.15 2.96
C LEU A 159 -6.66 -4.05 2.14
N ALA A 160 -5.35 -4.00 2.41
CA ALA A 160 -4.36 -4.86 1.77
C ALA A 160 -4.62 -6.34 2.07
N ALA A 161 -4.88 -6.68 3.33
CA ALA A 161 -5.24 -8.04 3.73
C ALA A 161 -6.57 -8.48 3.11
N ASN A 162 -7.55 -7.58 2.99
CA ASN A 162 -8.84 -7.91 2.39
C ASN A 162 -8.70 -8.31 0.92
N VAL A 163 -7.99 -7.54 0.09
CA VAL A 163 -7.79 -7.88 -1.33
C VAL A 163 -6.91 -9.13 -1.50
N SER A 164 -6.04 -9.43 -0.53
CA SER A 164 -5.20 -10.64 -0.52
C SER A 164 -5.99 -11.90 -0.18
N ASN A 165 -6.90 -11.81 0.79
CA ASN A 165 -7.69 -12.94 1.28
C ASN A 165 -8.95 -13.20 0.44
N ASN A 166 -9.49 -12.15 -0.21
CA ASN A 166 -10.78 -12.20 -0.93
C ASN A 166 -10.69 -11.53 -2.30
N PRO A 167 -9.72 -11.89 -3.15
CA PRO A 167 -9.50 -11.20 -4.43
C PRO A 167 -10.64 -11.36 -5.41
N ASP A 168 -11.41 -12.45 -5.31
CA ASP A 168 -12.48 -12.83 -6.23
C ASP A 168 -13.87 -12.38 -5.77
N VAL A 169 -13.96 -11.73 -4.61
CA VAL A 169 -15.22 -11.16 -4.13
C VAL A 169 -15.42 -9.81 -4.81
N ASP A 170 -16.45 -9.71 -5.65
CA ASP A 170 -16.77 -8.47 -6.33
C ASP A 170 -17.21 -7.39 -5.33
N THR A 171 -16.45 -6.30 -5.27
CA THR A 171 -16.73 -5.15 -4.40
C THR A 171 -17.45 -4.02 -5.14
N TYR A 172 -17.57 -4.12 -6.48
CA TYR A 172 -18.24 -3.18 -7.35
C TYR A 172 -18.69 -3.86 -8.66
N PRO A 173 -19.71 -3.35 -9.36
CA PRO A 173 -20.06 -3.79 -10.70
C PRO A 173 -18.93 -3.47 -11.70
N ALA A 174 -18.63 -4.37 -12.62
CA ALA A 174 -17.62 -4.14 -13.65
C ALA A 174 -17.90 -2.85 -14.45
N ALA A 175 -16.92 -1.94 -14.51
CA ALA A 175 -17.02 -0.65 -15.16
C ALA A 175 -16.49 -0.67 -16.61
N ASP A 176 -15.45 -1.44 -16.88
CA ASP A 176 -14.80 -1.52 -18.20
C ASP A 176 -13.96 -2.81 -18.36
N ALA A 177 -13.14 -2.86 -19.41
CA ALA A 177 -12.31 -4.03 -19.75
C ALA A 177 -11.22 -4.33 -18.70
N VAL A 178 -10.82 -3.35 -17.89
CA VAL A 178 -9.82 -3.52 -16.80
C VAL A 178 -10.35 -4.49 -15.75
N ASP A 179 -11.66 -4.55 -15.54
CA ASP A 179 -12.24 -5.40 -14.50
C ASP A 179 -12.26 -6.90 -14.84
N LYS A 180 -11.82 -7.25 -16.06
CA LYS A 180 -11.63 -8.64 -16.47
C LYS A 180 -10.32 -9.26 -15.98
N VAL A 181 -9.36 -8.45 -15.52
CA VAL A 181 -8.10 -8.98 -14.99
C VAL A 181 -8.19 -9.25 -13.50
N ALA A 182 -7.36 -10.16 -12.99
CA ALA A 182 -7.36 -10.55 -11.59
C ALA A 182 -6.92 -9.39 -10.68
N ALA A 183 -7.63 -9.22 -9.55
CA ALA A 183 -7.25 -8.28 -8.50
C ALA A 183 -6.28 -8.88 -7.48
N ARG A 184 -6.06 -10.19 -7.48
CA ARG A 184 -5.22 -10.89 -6.51
C ARG A 184 -3.78 -10.37 -6.56
N PRO A 185 -3.20 -9.91 -5.45
CA PRO A 185 -1.77 -9.58 -5.39
C PRO A 185 -0.91 -10.85 -5.55
N ASP A 186 0.31 -10.69 -6.06
CA ASP A 186 1.26 -11.80 -6.17
C ASP A 186 2.04 -12.01 -4.86
N PHE A 187 2.13 -10.97 -4.04
CA PHE A 187 2.65 -10.99 -2.67
C PHE A 187 2.06 -9.84 -1.83
N THR A 188 2.11 -9.97 -0.51
CA THR A 188 1.50 -9.02 0.44
C THR A 188 2.51 -8.59 1.49
N ALA A 189 2.51 -7.30 1.86
CA ALA A 189 3.27 -6.78 2.99
C ALA A 189 2.33 -6.00 3.94
N LEU A 190 2.34 -6.32 5.22
CA LEU A 190 1.49 -5.70 6.24
C LEU A 190 2.36 -5.11 7.34
N ILE A 191 2.34 -3.78 7.47
CA ILE A 191 3.27 -3.02 8.30
C ILE A 191 2.51 -2.40 9.47
N TYR A 192 2.88 -2.77 10.70
CA TYR A 192 2.18 -2.44 11.96
C TYR A 192 0.65 -2.43 11.80
N PRO A 193 0.11 -3.56 11.36
CA PRO A 193 -1.22 -3.60 10.78
C PRO A 193 -2.33 -3.56 11.84
N VAL A 194 -3.49 -2.99 11.46
CA VAL A 194 -4.78 -3.24 12.10
C VAL A 194 -5.50 -4.28 11.24
N LEU A 195 -5.80 -5.47 11.78
CA LEU A 195 -6.37 -6.60 11.03
C LEU A 195 -7.58 -7.21 11.72
N SER A 196 -7.49 -7.37 13.03
CA SER A 196 -8.55 -7.95 13.84
C SER A 196 -9.60 -6.89 14.21
N LEU A 197 -10.84 -7.30 14.28
CA LEU A 197 -11.94 -6.48 14.83
C LEU A 197 -12.27 -6.85 16.30
N LYS A 198 -11.53 -7.83 16.88
CA LYS A 198 -11.74 -8.33 18.25
C LYS A 198 -11.36 -7.28 19.29
N ASP A 199 -12.14 -7.20 20.37
CA ASP A 199 -11.84 -6.32 21.50
C ASP A 199 -10.48 -6.69 22.10
N GLY A 200 -9.73 -5.67 22.55
CA GLY A 200 -8.38 -5.82 23.07
C GLY A 200 -7.28 -6.06 22.02
N VAL A 201 -7.65 -6.28 20.75
CA VAL A 201 -6.72 -6.46 19.63
C VAL A 201 -6.83 -5.31 18.63
N THR A 202 -8.06 -4.96 18.27
CA THR A 202 -8.33 -3.90 17.28
C THR A 202 -7.91 -2.52 17.73
N HIS A 203 -7.62 -1.64 16.77
CA HIS A 203 -7.65 -0.20 17.02
C HIS A 203 -9.11 0.28 16.94
N SER A 204 -9.69 0.69 18.07
CA SER A 204 -11.12 1.01 18.19
C SER A 204 -11.59 2.09 17.21
N GLY A 205 -10.78 3.13 16.98
CA GLY A 205 -11.09 4.20 16.02
C GLY A 205 -11.17 3.68 14.57
N THR A 206 -10.25 2.82 14.15
CA THR A 206 -10.28 2.18 12.83
C THR A 206 -11.52 1.31 12.66
N ARG A 207 -11.84 0.48 13.67
CA ARG A 207 -13.05 -0.34 13.65
C ARG A 207 -14.31 0.52 13.55
N ALA A 208 -14.40 1.57 14.37
CA ALA A 208 -15.56 2.46 14.36
C ALA A 208 -15.74 3.20 13.02
N ALA A 209 -14.66 3.67 12.40
CA ALA A 209 -14.71 4.31 11.10
C ALA A 209 -15.19 3.36 10.00
N MET A 210 -14.75 2.09 10.03
CA MET A 210 -15.06 1.09 9.02
C MET A 210 -16.44 0.44 9.22
N TYR A 211 -16.79 0.09 10.46
CA TYR A 211 -17.95 -0.76 10.78
C TYR A 211 -18.93 -0.13 11.76
N GLY A 212 -18.62 1.04 12.35
CA GLY A 212 -19.40 1.64 13.43
C GLY A 212 -19.02 1.11 14.82
N ASN A 213 -19.72 1.61 15.83
CA ASN A 213 -19.38 1.32 17.23
C ASN A 213 -19.96 -0.01 17.75
N HIS A 214 -20.98 -0.53 17.09
CA HIS A 214 -21.71 -1.73 17.54
C HIS A 214 -21.63 -2.82 16.49
N LEU A 215 -20.69 -3.76 16.67
CA LEU A 215 -20.59 -4.96 15.85
C LEU A 215 -21.09 -6.17 16.65
N SER A 216 -21.85 -7.02 15.96
CA SER A 216 -22.17 -8.34 16.52
C SER A 216 -20.91 -9.22 16.55
N PRO A 217 -20.83 -10.20 17.45
CA PRO A 217 -19.73 -11.18 17.47
C PRO A 217 -19.52 -11.85 16.10
N ASP A 218 -20.59 -12.16 15.39
CA ASP A 218 -20.53 -12.79 14.06
C ASP A 218 -19.86 -11.88 13.03
N LEU A 219 -20.15 -10.58 13.02
CA LEU A 219 -19.50 -9.62 12.14
C LEU A 219 -18.01 -9.45 12.48
N ILE A 220 -17.66 -9.48 13.78
CA ILE A 220 -16.26 -9.44 14.23
C ILE A 220 -15.52 -10.67 13.68
N GLU A 221 -16.08 -11.86 13.83
CA GLU A 221 -15.46 -13.08 13.32
C GLU A 221 -15.36 -13.10 11.80
N GLN A 222 -16.43 -12.71 11.08
CA GLN A 222 -16.47 -12.71 9.62
C GLN A 222 -15.51 -11.72 8.98
N HIS A 223 -15.27 -10.56 9.61
CA HIS A 223 -14.50 -9.47 9.00
C HIS A 223 -13.10 -9.29 9.59
N SER A 224 -12.73 -9.99 10.68
CA SER A 224 -11.34 -10.04 11.12
C SER A 224 -10.47 -10.73 10.07
N GLN A 225 -9.40 -10.08 9.63
CA GLN A 225 -8.65 -10.54 8.46
C GLN A 225 -7.89 -11.84 8.70
N GLU A 226 -7.48 -12.11 9.93
CA GLU A 226 -6.88 -13.38 10.31
C GLU A 226 -7.81 -14.59 10.11
N ASN A 227 -9.13 -14.38 10.17
CA ASN A 227 -10.12 -15.44 9.97
C ASN A 227 -10.48 -15.67 8.49
N ARG A 228 -9.93 -14.84 7.59
CA ARG A 228 -10.22 -14.91 6.15
C ARG A 228 -9.06 -15.48 5.33
N VAL A 229 -7.98 -15.86 5.99
CA VAL A 229 -6.82 -16.51 5.36
C VAL A 229 -7.26 -17.86 4.79
N SER A 230 -6.75 -18.17 3.61
CA SER A 230 -6.95 -19.45 2.92
C SER A 230 -5.65 -19.88 2.23
N ALA A 231 -5.63 -21.07 1.67
CA ALA A 231 -4.51 -21.56 0.88
C ALA A 231 -4.23 -20.69 -0.37
N ASN A 232 -5.20 -19.88 -0.80
CA ASN A 232 -5.06 -18.95 -1.93
C ASN A 232 -4.51 -17.58 -1.54
N THR A 233 -4.36 -17.30 -0.23
CA THR A 233 -3.74 -16.06 0.26
C THR A 233 -2.29 -16.00 -0.24
N PRO A 234 -1.83 -14.85 -0.79
CA PRO A 234 -0.47 -14.72 -1.30
C PRO A 234 0.60 -14.86 -0.22
N PRO A 235 1.86 -15.20 -0.59
CA PRO A 235 3.01 -15.06 0.31
C PRO A 235 3.01 -13.71 1.01
N THR A 236 3.21 -13.70 2.33
CA THR A 236 2.97 -12.50 3.16
C THR A 236 4.16 -12.15 4.03
N PHE A 237 4.53 -10.88 4.03
CA PHE A 237 5.57 -10.28 4.87
C PHE A 237 4.91 -9.42 5.96
N LEU A 238 5.30 -9.64 7.22
CA LEU A 238 4.72 -8.98 8.38
C LEU A 238 5.78 -8.19 9.16
N VAL A 239 5.45 -6.95 9.54
CA VAL A 239 6.33 -6.11 10.38
C VAL A 239 5.55 -5.49 11.53
N GLN A 240 6.11 -5.57 12.75
CA GLN A 240 5.50 -4.99 13.94
C GLN A 240 6.55 -4.53 14.95
N ALA A 241 6.28 -3.45 15.68
CA ALA A 241 7.00 -3.08 16.89
C ALA A 241 6.24 -3.58 18.14
N LEU A 242 6.94 -4.24 19.08
CA LEU A 242 6.31 -4.78 20.28
C LEU A 242 5.81 -3.69 21.24
N ASN A 243 6.40 -2.49 21.18
CA ASN A 243 5.97 -1.33 21.95
C ASN A 243 4.95 -0.44 21.22
N ASP A 244 4.26 -0.97 20.20
CA ASP A 244 3.18 -0.25 19.51
C ASP A 244 1.97 -0.11 20.44
N GLY A 245 1.69 1.13 20.86
CA GLY A 245 0.58 1.47 21.75
C GLY A 245 -0.74 1.79 21.01
N THR A 246 -0.73 1.77 19.67
CA THR A 246 -1.90 2.09 18.83
C THR A 246 -2.51 0.85 18.21
N ALA A 247 -1.71 0.07 17.48
CA ALA A 247 -2.12 -1.21 16.90
C ALA A 247 -1.45 -2.35 17.67
N SER A 248 -2.26 -3.07 18.45
CA SER A 248 -1.75 -4.19 19.27
C SER A 248 -0.93 -5.17 18.41
N PRO A 249 0.28 -5.58 18.85
CA PRO A 249 1.06 -6.60 18.17
C PRO A 249 0.32 -7.93 17.96
N GLN A 250 -0.76 -8.15 18.70
CA GLN A 250 -1.64 -9.32 18.53
C GLN A 250 -2.26 -9.37 17.11
N ASN A 251 -2.44 -8.23 16.42
CA ASN A 251 -2.87 -8.23 15.02
C ASN A 251 -1.91 -9.04 14.14
N THR A 252 -0.62 -8.74 14.24
CA THR A 252 0.44 -9.41 13.47
C THR A 252 0.62 -10.86 13.88
N LEU A 253 0.62 -11.16 15.19
CA LEU A 253 0.80 -12.53 15.70
C LEU A 253 -0.36 -13.45 15.28
N ARG A 254 -1.61 -12.98 15.33
CA ARG A 254 -2.80 -13.75 14.89
C ARG A 254 -2.76 -13.99 13.37
N MET A 255 -2.42 -12.98 12.59
CA MET A 255 -2.27 -13.13 11.14
C MET A 255 -1.17 -14.13 10.79
N PHE A 256 -0.02 -14.06 11.47
CA PHE A 256 1.07 -15.03 11.28
C PHE A 256 0.60 -16.46 11.58
N ALA A 257 -0.10 -16.68 12.70
CA ALA A 257 -0.63 -17.99 13.05
C ALA A 257 -1.61 -18.54 11.99
N ALA A 258 -2.54 -17.70 11.52
CA ALA A 258 -3.50 -18.08 10.49
C ALA A 258 -2.81 -18.43 9.16
N LEU A 259 -1.83 -17.62 8.71
CA LEU A 259 -1.06 -17.90 7.49
C LEU A 259 -0.31 -19.24 7.60
N ARG A 260 0.31 -19.52 8.76
CA ARG A 260 0.99 -20.81 9.02
C ARG A 260 0.04 -21.99 9.00
N GLU A 261 -1.13 -21.86 9.59
CA GLU A 261 -2.19 -22.90 9.62
C GLU A 261 -2.63 -23.27 8.20
N HIS A 262 -2.79 -22.26 7.32
CA HIS A 262 -3.18 -22.45 5.93
C HIS A 262 -2.01 -22.75 4.97
N LYS A 263 -0.79 -22.95 5.51
CA LYS A 263 0.42 -23.29 4.76
C LYS A 263 0.82 -22.19 3.74
N VAL A 264 0.47 -20.95 4.03
CA VAL A 264 0.91 -19.79 3.25
C VAL A 264 2.35 -19.46 3.64
N ASP A 265 3.20 -19.17 2.65
CA ASP A 265 4.56 -18.68 2.90
C ASP A 265 4.50 -17.34 3.62
N VAL A 266 5.11 -17.26 4.81
CA VAL A 266 5.10 -16.05 5.64
C VAL A 266 6.45 -15.79 6.28
N GLU A 267 6.89 -14.53 6.25
CA GLU A 267 8.02 -14.03 7.02
C GLU A 267 7.56 -12.91 7.94
N MET A 268 7.98 -12.92 9.21
CA MET A 268 7.55 -11.95 10.22
C MET A 268 8.76 -11.38 10.97
N HIS A 269 8.77 -10.06 11.12
CA HIS A 269 9.77 -9.33 11.90
C HIS A 269 9.11 -8.55 13.03
N LEU A 270 9.49 -8.91 14.28
CA LEU A 270 9.07 -8.23 15.48
C LEU A 270 10.25 -7.43 16.06
N PHE A 271 10.12 -6.12 16.08
CA PHE A 271 11.12 -5.23 16.67
C PHE A 271 10.70 -4.86 18.09
N GLN A 272 11.66 -4.88 19.03
CA GLN A 272 11.39 -4.49 20.40
C GLN A 272 10.86 -3.05 20.49
N GLN A 273 11.42 -2.16 19.66
CA GLN A 273 11.09 -0.74 19.65
C GLN A 273 10.82 -0.24 18.22
N GLY A 274 9.89 0.70 18.10
CA GLY A 274 9.47 1.34 16.86
C GLY A 274 8.24 2.21 17.08
N GLY A 275 7.40 1.84 18.05
CA GLY A 275 6.09 2.47 18.24
C GLY A 275 5.16 2.22 17.06
N HIS A 276 4.19 3.11 16.86
CA HIS A 276 3.27 3.08 15.72
C HIS A 276 3.63 4.14 14.68
N GLY A 277 3.38 3.86 13.39
CA GLY A 277 3.48 4.87 12.34
C GLY A 277 4.93 5.29 12.04
N PHE A 278 5.90 4.39 12.15
CA PHE A 278 7.30 4.72 11.88
C PHE A 278 7.63 4.90 10.39
N GLY A 279 6.71 4.62 9.47
CA GLY A 279 6.92 4.73 8.02
C GLY A 279 8.16 3.95 7.57
N THR A 280 9.14 4.60 6.93
CA THR A 280 10.40 3.96 6.56
C THR A 280 11.31 3.65 7.76
N GLY A 281 11.06 4.23 8.93
CA GLY A 281 11.93 4.15 10.11
C GLY A 281 13.27 4.89 10.00
N GLN A 282 13.62 5.39 8.81
CA GLN A 282 14.95 5.99 8.56
C GLN A 282 15.17 7.34 9.25
N LYS A 283 14.10 8.05 9.57
CA LYS A 283 14.15 9.35 10.29
C LYS A 283 14.34 9.19 11.81
N GLN A 284 14.25 7.96 12.29
CA GLN A 284 14.35 7.59 13.71
C GLN A 284 15.48 6.56 13.87
N ASP A 285 16.29 6.69 14.90
CA ASP A 285 17.31 5.67 15.18
C ASP A 285 16.71 4.51 15.98
N ILE A 286 15.85 3.74 15.31
CA ILE A 286 15.11 2.60 15.87
C ILE A 286 15.46 1.31 15.12
N PRO A 287 15.39 0.14 15.77
CA PRO A 287 15.64 -1.15 15.11
C PRO A 287 14.78 -1.39 13.88
N ALA A 288 13.54 -0.92 13.91
CA ALA A 288 12.59 -1.06 12.80
C ALA A 288 13.03 -0.37 11.49
N LYS A 289 14.04 0.53 11.51
CA LYS A 289 14.56 1.18 10.27
C LYS A 289 15.05 0.20 9.19
N HIS A 290 15.33 -1.03 9.54
CA HIS A 290 15.85 -2.06 8.62
C HIS A 290 14.75 -2.83 7.87
N TRP A 291 13.48 -2.64 8.20
CA TRP A 291 12.40 -3.47 7.67
C TRP A 291 12.27 -3.44 6.13
N LEU A 292 12.54 -2.29 5.48
CA LEU A 292 12.49 -2.19 4.02
C LEU A 292 13.57 -3.03 3.33
N THR A 293 14.77 -3.13 3.92
CA THR A 293 15.81 -4.00 3.41
C THR A 293 15.40 -5.47 3.55
N LEU A 294 14.88 -5.86 4.72
CA LEU A 294 14.38 -7.21 4.96
C LEU A 294 13.25 -7.57 3.99
N PHE A 295 12.32 -6.64 3.76
CA PHE A 295 11.25 -6.82 2.77
C PHE A 295 11.79 -7.05 1.35
N THR A 296 12.74 -6.20 0.89
CA THR A 296 13.26 -6.34 -0.48
C THR A 296 14.07 -7.62 -0.67
N ASP A 297 14.74 -8.10 0.36
CA ASP A 297 15.48 -9.36 0.32
C ASP A 297 14.52 -10.57 0.33
N TRP A 298 13.48 -10.52 1.16
CA TRP A 298 12.42 -11.52 1.14
C TRP A 298 11.73 -11.58 -0.24
N GLN A 299 11.33 -10.44 -0.81
CA GLN A 299 10.61 -10.38 -2.07
C GLN A 299 11.44 -10.93 -3.25
N LYS A 300 12.73 -10.66 -3.30
CA LYS A 300 13.64 -11.25 -4.31
C LYS A 300 13.61 -12.78 -4.28
N ASN A 301 13.55 -13.36 -3.09
CA ASN A 301 13.49 -14.82 -2.93
C ASN A 301 12.14 -15.39 -3.37
N GLN A 302 11.03 -14.62 -3.26
CA GLN A 302 9.73 -15.07 -3.78
C GLN A 302 9.68 -15.10 -5.31
N VAL A 303 10.38 -14.19 -5.98
CA VAL A 303 10.41 -14.12 -7.45
C VAL A 303 11.30 -15.21 -8.08
N GLN A 304 12.21 -15.81 -7.33
CA GLN A 304 13.12 -16.85 -7.82
C GLN A 304 12.56 -18.28 -7.66
N ARG A 305 11.43 -18.44 -6.98
CA ARG A 305 10.71 -19.71 -6.81
C ARG A 305 9.66 -19.88 -7.90
#